data_370d8104b5bb8cfd270c39485448b8fa
#
_entry.id   370d8104b5bb8cfd270c39485448b8fa
#
_cell.length_a   1.000
_cell.length_b   1.000
_cell.length_c   1.000
_cell.angle_alpha   90.00
_cell.angle_beta   90.00
_cell.angle_gamma   90.00
#
_symmetry.space_group_name_H-M   'P 1'
#
loop_
_entity.id
_entity.type
_entity.pdbx_description
1 polymer ?
#
loop_
_entity_poly.entity_id
_entity_poly.type
_entity_poly.pdbx_seq_one_letter_code
_entity_poly.pdbx_strand_id
1 'polypeptide(L)'
;VYDGWQSIGERKISADGQWVAYTIDVQEGDGMLVVQRTDSSFTQVFSRGYNLSFTEDNMYLIFKIKPTYLDTRNAKIKKKKPEEQPKDSLAIFNLAAKSVNKISDIASYKLPKDAAGFLAFLKSKKSVDSVLKVQPKDSLKIKADSIKVQPPLLIEQQPDKKQKRKLSAKGEQDDISSLDDEIFLDAEGDEPTGQNIQEGSDLVLMSLSNNKQTVFPFTSEYYWSDNGKLLLMESSASKNNKQRKPLVAIWRTLENRLDTLLLGGNDFKGFTIDDDGYQIAFLAERDSAFKSPQKFYKLWYWKNGDSTASALADRFTVGMKVNWTINENYTPNFSKSGKRLFLGTAPVKSIRDTSLVEMDLVKIDVWHYNDDYLQPYQLRNLEQENRRSYLGVFDLERQSFVQLADLDLPQVVTSNEGDGNVFLGMTDVGKRVAMQWEGGTKRDVYAIDPLNGSRTLVVKDLAGMAQLSPEGKYIFWYDMVKKHYFTYHQGVISNVSKSIPTKLYDEEYDMPSDPTPYGLMRWEKNDAALYIYDRFDIWKLDPNGKGLPKMVTGGWGRKNNTSFRYISLDPEERNILSNQKLILRVFNEKNKQAGFAHLHLGFDKEPHLYQLGSYTLGNLIKAKNANAYVYT
;
A
#
# COMPACT_ATOMS: atom_id res chain seq x y z
N VAL A 1 31.57 1.76 13.37
CA VAL A 1 31.28 3.21 13.61
C VAL A 1 29.90 3.57 13.09
N TYR A 2 29.48 3.04 11.93
CA TYR A 2 28.18 3.38 11.32
C TYR A 2 26.98 2.65 11.94
N ASP A 3 27.20 1.51 12.59
CA ASP A 3 26.14 0.65 13.16
C ASP A 3 25.34 1.34 14.27
N GLY A 4 25.95 2.31 14.95
CA GLY A 4 25.32 3.11 16.00
C GLY A 4 24.58 4.37 15.51
N TRP A 5 24.52 4.64 14.22
CA TRP A 5 23.77 5.79 13.71
C TRP A 5 22.28 5.56 13.93
N GLN A 6 21.64 6.58 14.47
CA GLN A 6 20.22 6.55 14.80
C GLN A 6 19.42 7.45 13.85
N SER A 7 18.26 6.98 13.47
CA SER A 7 17.28 7.77 12.72
C SER A 7 15.91 7.69 13.36
N ILE A 8 15.14 8.77 13.23
CA ILE A 8 13.74 8.76 13.64
C ILE A 8 12.94 8.12 12.48
N GLY A 9 12.34 6.96 12.75
CA GLY A 9 11.54 6.20 11.81
C GLY A 9 10.07 6.60 11.84
N GLU A 10 9.20 5.65 12.19
CA GLU A 10 7.74 5.85 12.26
C GLU A 10 7.38 6.91 13.32
N ARG A 11 6.46 7.81 12.97
CA ARG A 11 5.98 8.89 13.85
C ARG A 11 4.47 8.96 13.81
N LYS A 12 3.85 9.06 14.96
CA LYS A 12 2.41 9.23 15.15
C LYS A 12 2.11 10.27 16.21
N ILE A 13 1.04 11.01 16.02
CA ILE A 13 0.46 11.89 17.03
C ILE A 13 -0.96 11.42 17.32
N SER A 14 -1.40 11.44 18.57
CA SER A 14 -2.79 11.11 18.93
C SER A 14 -3.77 12.11 18.33
N ALA A 15 -5.02 11.70 18.10
CA ALA A 15 -5.99 12.56 17.46
C ALA A 15 -6.27 13.85 18.26
N ASP A 16 -6.18 13.79 19.60
CA ASP A 16 -6.29 14.93 20.51
C ASP A 16 -5.02 15.78 20.65
N GLY A 17 -3.92 15.34 20.02
CA GLY A 17 -2.64 16.04 20.03
C GLY A 17 -1.87 15.99 21.37
N GLN A 18 -2.30 15.16 22.34
CA GLN A 18 -1.66 15.10 23.65
C GLN A 18 -0.49 14.13 23.72
N TRP A 19 -0.40 13.17 22.79
CA TRP A 19 0.63 12.14 22.77
C TRP A 19 1.35 12.06 21.44
N VAL A 20 2.64 11.86 21.51
CA VAL A 20 3.49 11.56 20.35
C VAL A 20 4.17 10.24 20.58
N ALA A 21 4.23 9.41 19.56
CA ALA A 21 4.97 8.16 19.55
C ALA A 21 5.86 8.11 18.32
N TYR A 22 7.14 7.73 18.49
CA TYR A 22 8.09 7.63 17.39
C TYR A 22 9.13 6.54 17.65
N THR A 23 9.62 5.93 16.56
CA THR A 23 10.72 4.97 16.65
C THR A 23 12.07 5.66 16.50
N ILE A 24 13.06 5.15 17.22
CA ILE A 24 14.48 5.42 17.00
C ILE A 24 15.07 4.13 16.48
N ASP A 25 15.42 4.15 15.21
CA ASP A 25 15.94 2.98 14.50
C ASP A 25 17.46 3.06 14.40
N VAL A 26 18.13 1.94 14.58
CA VAL A 26 19.57 1.75 14.39
C VAL A 26 19.79 0.92 13.12
N GLN A 27 20.95 1.06 12.49
CA GLN A 27 21.27 0.34 11.27
C GLN A 27 21.39 -1.16 11.53
N GLU A 28 22.09 -1.57 12.58
CA GLU A 28 22.14 -2.95 13.06
C GLU A 28 21.85 -2.97 14.57
N GLY A 29 20.91 -3.82 15.00
CA GLY A 29 20.59 -3.98 16.42
C GLY A 29 19.12 -3.76 16.75
N ASP A 30 18.89 -3.54 18.03
CA ASP A 30 17.55 -3.32 18.58
C ASP A 30 17.26 -1.81 18.67
N GLY A 31 16.30 -1.33 17.87
CA GLY A 31 15.76 0.02 17.98
C GLY A 31 14.84 0.18 19.19
N MET A 32 14.25 1.36 19.33
CA MET A 32 13.32 1.65 20.43
C MET A 32 12.12 2.48 19.96
N LEU A 33 11.02 2.35 20.67
CA LEU A 33 9.84 3.19 20.57
C LEU A 33 9.81 4.14 21.75
N VAL A 34 9.67 5.42 21.48
CA VAL A 34 9.47 6.47 22.48
C VAL A 34 8.02 6.92 22.44
N VAL A 35 7.34 6.94 23.57
CA VAL A 35 5.99 7.46 23.76
C VAL A 35 6.07 8.62 24.74
N GLN A 36 5.63 9.80 24.33
CA GLN A 36 5.80 11.03 25.08
C GLN A 36 4.53 11.88 25.05
N ARG A 37 4.21 12.54 26.15
CA ARG A 37 3.24 13.63 26.15
C ARG A 37 3.81 14.87 25.49
N THR A 38 2.98 15.58 24.74
CA THR A 38 3.39 16.81 24.02
C THR A 38 3.80 17.95 24.98
N ASP A 39 3.32 17.93 26.22
CA ASP A 39 3.73 18.84 27.29
C ASP A 39 5.01 18.40 28.02
N SER A 40 5.66 17.32 27.58
CA SER A 40 6.87 16.72 28.15
C SER A 40 6.73 16.20 29.60
N SER A 41 5.51 16.14 30.13
CA SER A 41 5.25 15.69 31.52
C SER A 41 5.44 14.18 31.71
N PHE A 42 5.50 13.41 30.61
CA PHE A 42 5.67 11.97 30.65
C PHE A 42 6.43 11.48 29.42
N THR A 43 7.37 10.55 29.64
CA THR A 43 8.08 9.81 28.58
C THR A 43 8.25 8.36 28.99
N GLN A 44 7.95 7.44 28.10
CA GLN A 44 8.16 6.00 28.24
C GLN A 44 8.86 5.44 27.02
N VAL A 45 9.85 4.58 27.24
CA VAL A 45 10.60 3.91 26.18
C VAL A 45 10.28 2.42 26.18
N PHE A 46 10.05 1.87 25.00
CA PHE A 46 9.84 0.44 24.76
C PHE A 46 10.90 -0.07 23.78
N SER A 47 11.71 -1.01 24.21
CA SER A 47 12.70 -1.64 23.36
C SER A 47 12.01 -2.38 22.21
N ARG A 48 12.49 -2.19 20.97
CA ARG A 48 12.07 -2.91 19.74
C ARG A 48 10.62 -2.68 19.31
N GLY A 49 9.95 -1.64 19.84
CA GLY A 49 8.59 -1.29 19.46
C GLY A 49 8.55 -0.71 18.04
N TYR A 50 7.52 -1.07 17.26
CA TYR A 50 7.27 -0.60 15.88
C TYR A 50 5.83 -0.84 15.46
N ASN A 51 5.42 -0.37 14.28
CA ASN A 51 4.07 -0.48 13.72
C ASN A 51 3.03 0.05 14.71
N LEU A 52 2.97 1.38 14.82
CA LEU A 52 2.26 2.11 15.86
C LEU A 52 0.85 2.51 15.41
N SER A 53 -0.13 2.39 16.29
CA SER A 53 -1.48 2.92 16.06
C SER A 53 -2.08 3.40 17.37
N PHE A 54 -2.48 4.69 17.43
CA PHE A 54 -3.37 5.18 18.47
C PHE A 54 -4.79 4.72 18.18
N THR A 55 -5.55 4.39 19.22
CA THR A 55 -7.00 4.18 19.08
C THR A 55 -7.69 5.52 18.87
N GLU A 56 -8.83 5.53 18.15
CA GLU A 56 -9.57 6.77 17.80
C GLU A 56 -10.03 7.56 19.04
N ASP A 57 -10.30 6.86 20.15
CA ASP A 57 -10.66 7.46 21.45
C ASP A 57 -9.45 7.98 22.25
N ASN A 58 -8.24 7.85 21.73
CA ASN A 58 -6.98 8.22 22.39
C ASN A 58 -6.75 7.55 23.75
N MET A 59 -7.37 6.37 23.99
CA MET A 59 -7.20 5.63 25.24
C MET A 59 -5.98 4.71 25.22
N TYR A 60 -5.60 4.21 24.05
CA TYR A 60 -4.54 3.23 23.89
C TYR A 60 -3.59 3.57 22.76
N LEU A 61 -2.33 3.18 22.95
CA LEU A 61 -1.36 3.00 21.86
C LEU A 61 -1.11 1.50 21.67
N ILE A 62 -1.37 0.99 20.47
CA ILE A 62 -1.13 -0.39 20.08
C ILE A 62 0.12 -0.43 19.21
N PHE A 63 1.03 -1.37 19.50
CA PHE A 63 2.25 -1.53 18.71
C PHE A 63 2.78 -2.96 18.78
N LYS A 64 3.63 -3.31 17.83
CA LYS A 64 4.34 -4.58 17.80
C LYS A 64 5.72 -4.43 18.45
N ILE A 65 6.22 -5.51 19.03
CA ILE A 65 7.57 -5.63 19.58
C ILE A 65 8.29 -6.72 18.81
N LYS A 66 9.37 -6.37 18.11
CA LYS A 66 10.23 -7.33 17.40
C LYS A 66 10.90 -8.30 18.38
N PRO A 67 11.22 -9.54 17.98
CA PRO A 67 12.20 -10.37 18.66
C PRO A 67 13.56 -9.64 18.76
N THR A 68 14.46 -10.11 19.62
CA THR A 68 15.78 -9.51 19.69
C THR A 68 16.52 -9.67 18.36
N TYR A 69 17.36 -8.70 18.02
CA TYR A 69 18.22 -8.79 16.84
C TYR A 69 19.04 -10.08 16.85
N LEU A 70 19.62 -10.43 18.01
CA LEU A 70 20.43 -11.64 18.18
C LEU A 70 19.64 -12.92 17.93
N ASP A 71 18.41 -13.03 18.48
CA ASP A 71 17.57 -14.20 18.26
C ASP A 71 17.20 -14.38 16.78
N THR A 72 16.83 -13.26 16.13
CA THR A 72 16.50 -13.26 14.71
C THR A 72 17.71 -13.63 13.84
N ARG A 73 18.88 -13.05 14.14
CA ARG A 73 20.13 -13.36 13.44
C ARG A 73 20.52 -14.83 13.63
N ASN A 74 20.45 -15.34 14.85
CA ASN A 74 20.76 -16.73 15.14
C ASN A 74 19.80 -17.71 14.46
N ALA A 75 18.51 -17.37 14.37
CA ALA A 75 17.52 -18.17 13.65
C ALA A 75 17.84 -18.22 12.14
N LYS A 76 18.23 -17.10 11.54
CA LYS A 76 18.65 -17.01 10.13
C LYS A 76 19.94 -17.80 9.87
N ILE A 77 20.96 -17.67 10.73
CA ILE A 77 22.21 -18.45 10.63
C ILE A 77 21.92 -19.95 10.68
N LYS A 78 21.02 -20.38 11.57
CA LYS A 78 20.59 -21.78 11.68
C LYS A 78 19.62 -22.21 10.59
N LYS A 79 19.33 -21.35 9.60
CA LYS A 79 18.39 -21.60 8.48
C LYS A 79 17.04 -22.16 8.96
N LYS A 80 16.54 -21.65 10.08
CA LYS A 80 15.22 -22.06 10.62
C LYS A 80 14.11 -21.70 9.65
N LYS A 81 13.14 -22.62 9.50
CA LYS A 81 11.95 -22.38 8.68
C LYS A 81 11.17 -21.16 9.20
N PRO A 82 10.36 -20.48 8.36
CA PRO A 82 9.57 -19.32 8.78
C PRO A 82 8.71 -19.55 10.03
N GLU A 83 8.16 -20.75 10.20
CA GLU A 83 7.35 -21.12 11.36
C GLU A 83 8.16 -21.22 12.67
N GLU A 84 9.44 -21.55 12.57
CA GLU A 84 10.36 -21.72 13.71
C GLU A 84 11.12 -20.47 14.08
N GLN A 85 10.99 -19.40 13.27
CA GLN A 85 11.64 -18.13 13.56
C GLN A 85 10.95 -17.44 14.73
N PRO A 86 11.68 -16.65 15.54
CA PRO A 86 11.08 -15.85 16.61
C PRO A 86 9.96 -14.97 16.08
N LYS A 87 8.86 -14.87 16.84
CA LYS A 87 7.66 -14.12 16.44
C LYS A 87 7.54 -12.81 17.20
N ASP A 88 6.84 -11.85 16.59
CA ASP A 88 6.52 -10.59 17.22
C ASP A 88 5.58 -10.77 18.42
N SER A 89 5.64 -9.83 19.33
CA SER A 89 4.61 -9.64 20.37
C SER A 89 3.81 -8.39 20.08
N LEU A 90 2.57 -8.34 20.54
CA LEU A 90 1.71 -7.17 20.52
C LEU A 90 1.73 -6.51 21.89
N ALA A 91 1.85 -5.20 21.95
CA ALA A 91 1.74 -4.41 23.15
C ALA A 91 0.53 -3.49 23.08
N ILE A 92 -0.25 -3.44 24.12
CA ILE A 92 -1.42 -2.58 24.34
C ILE A 92 -1.06 -1.66 25.50
N PHE A 93 -0.70 -0.42 25.21
CA PHE A 93 -0.32 0.57 26.22
C PHE A 93 -1.51 1.47 26.53
N ASN A 94 -2.02 1.38 27.76
CA ASN A 94 -3.06 2.29 28.25
C ASN A 94 -2.44 3.64 28.59
N LEU A 95 -2.81 4.69 27.88
CA LEU A 95 -2.21 6.02 27.99
C LEU A 95 -2.56 6.71 29.31
N ALA A 96 -3.75 6.48 29.87
CA ALA A 96 -4.17 7.05 31.14
C ALA A 96 -3.56 6.30 32.33
N ALA A 97 -3.66 4.97 32.33
CA ALA A 97 -3.15 4.13 33.42
C ALA A 97 -1.61 3.93 33.36
N LYS A 98 -0.96 4.31 32.25
CA LYS A 98 0.48 4.12 32.02
C LYS A 98 0.91 2.66 32.17
N SER A 99 0.04 1.73 31.86
CA SER A 99 0.24 0.29 31.98
C SER A 99 0.28 -0.37 30.61
N VAL A 100 1.07 -1.43 30.48
CA VAL A 100 1.22 -2.18 29.22
C VAL A 100 0.81 -3.62 29.41
N ASN A 101 -0.04 -4.11 28.52
CA ASN A 101 -0.34 -5.54 28.36
C ASN A 101 0.39 -6.07 27.12
N LYS A 102 1.07 -7.21 27.23
CA LYS A 102 1.82 -7.83 26.12
C LYS A 102 1.24 -9.20 25.79
N ILE A 103 1.08 -9.46 24.49
CA ILE A 103 0.58 -10.73 23.95
C ILE A 103 1.64 -11.27 22.98
N SER A 104 2.12 -12.48 23.22
CA SER A 104 3.15 -13.12 22.40
C SER A 104 2.61 -13.77 21.11
N ASP A 105 3.51 -14.07 20.20
CA ASP A 105 3.28 -14.88 19.00
C ASP A 105 2.19 -14.31 18.07
N ILE A 106 2.36 -13.05 17.68
CA ILE A 106 1.40 -12.32 16.83
C ILE A 106 1.93 -12.21 15.41
N ALA A 107 1.09 -12.53 14.43
CA ALA A 107 1.37 -12.30 13.01
C ALA A 107 1.01 -10.86 12.60
N SER A 108 -0.22 -10.44 12.90
CA SER A 108 -0.73 -9.10 12.52
C SER A 108 -1.76 -8.61 13.51
N TYR A 109 -2.01 -7.30 13.50
CA TYR A 109 -3.18 -6.70 14.16
C TYR A 109 -3.80 -5.63 13.28
N LYS A 110 -5.07 -5.35 13.49
CA LYS A 110 -5.82 -4.26 12.83
C LYS A 110 -6.80 -3.64 13.82
N LEU A 111 -6.92 -2.32 13.72
CA LEU A 111 -7.94 -1.51 14.38
C LEU A 111 -8.96 -1.04 13.33
N PRO A 112 -10.23 -0.85 13.68
CA PRO A 112 -11.14 -0.12 12.80
C PRO A 112 -10.66 1.32 12.65
N LYS A 113 -10.91 1.94 11.50
CA LYS A 113 -10.39 3.27 11.16
C LYS A 113 -11.07 4.39 11.94
N ASP A 114 -12.41 4.37 11.98
CA ASP A 114 -13.24 5.44 12.54
C ASP A 114 -14.05 4.96 13.77
N ALA A 115 -13.58 3.92 14.45
CA ALA A 115 -14.19 3.41 15.66
C ALA A 115 -13.12 3.00 16.69
N ALA A 116 -13.53 2.99 17.95
CA ALA A 116 -12.68 2.61 19.07
C ALA A 116 -13.25 1.38 19.81
N GLY A 117 -12.50 0.89 20.79
CA GLY A 117 -12.93 -0.14 21.71
C GLY A 117 -12.67 -1.57 21.29
N PHE A 118 -12.28 -1.83 20.03
CA PHE A 118 -11.99 -3.16 19.51
C PHE A 118 -10.59 -3.25 18.90
N LEU A 119 -9.97 -4.42 19.09
CA LEU A 119 -8.69 -4.80 18.50
C LEU A 119 -8.83 -6.23 17.96
N ALA A 120 -8.54 -6.42 16.67
CA ALA A 120 -8.43 -7.75 16.08
C ALA A 120 -6.95 -8.07 15.84
N PHE A 121 -6.51 -9.27 16.22
CA PHE A 121 -5.16 -9.72 15.95
C PHE A 121 -5.10 -11.21 15.59
N LEU A 122 -4.23 -11.53 14.66
CA LEU A 122 -4.00 -12.89 14.19
C LEU A 122 -2.78 -13.47 14.92
N LYS A 123 -2.93 -14.63 15.51
CA LYS A 123 -1.82 -15.34 16.14
C LYS A 123 -0.89 -15.94 15.09
N SER A 124 0.39 -16.00 15.39
CA SER A 124 1.36 -16.71 14.55
C SER A 124 1.10 -18.21 14.58
N LYS A 125 1.33 -18.89 13.45
CA LYS A 125 1.26 -20.36 13.38
C LYS A 125 2.33 -20.95 14.30
N LYS A 126 1.94 -21.95 15.10
CA LYS A 126 2.88 -22.72 15.92
C LYS A 126 3.49 -23.84 15.08
N SER A 127 4.79 -24.12 15.24
CA SER A 127 5.39 -25.31 14.68
C SER A 127 4.82 -26.57 15.38
N VAL A 128 4.53 -27.61 14.61
CA VAL A 128 3.93 -28.86 15.13
C VAL A 128 4.80 -29.50 16.22
N ASP A 129 6.11 -29.27 16.20
CA ASP A 129 7.07 -29.84 17.16
C ASP A 129 6.99 -29.24 18.58
N SER A 130 6.34 -28.09 18.76
CA SER A 130 6.19 -27.47 20.08
C SER A 130 5.01 -28.04 20.88
N VAL A 131 4.11 -28.80 20.26
CA VAL A 131 2.92 -29.37 20.91
C VAL A 131 3.21 -30.74 21.59
N LEU A 132 4.31 -31.40 21.24
CA LEU A 132 4.64 -32.74 21.76
C LEU A 132 5.52 -32.73 23.03
N LYS A 133 5.79 -31.59 23.65
CA LYS A 133 6.65 -31.53 24.86
C LYS A 133 5.97 -31.05 26.16
N VAL A 134 4.66 -31.13 26.24
CA VAL A 134 3.97 -30.98 27.55
C VAL A 134 3.25 -32.27 27.88
N GLN A 135 3.98 -33.24 28.35
CA GLN A 135 3.37 -34.32 29.17
C GLN A 135 3.27 -33.83 30.63
N PRO A 136 2.15 -33.98 31.29
CA PRO A 136 2.03 -33.73 32.71
C PRO A 136 2.76 -34.85 33.48
N LYS A 137 3.81 -34.50 34.20
CA LYS A 137 4.32 -35.40 35.26
C LYS A 137 3.59 -35.09 36.54
N ASP A 138 2.67 -35.94 36.86
CA ASP A 138 2.13 -36.04 38.19
C ASP A 138 3.10 -36.65 39.18
N SER A 139 2.88 -36.23 40.43
CA SER A 139 3.26 -36.82 41.71
C SER A 139 4.67 -36.70 42.24
N LEU A 140 4.74 -35.80 43.18
CA LEU A 140 5.38 -35.85 44.50
C LEU A 140 6.18 -37.11 44.90
N LYS A 141 7.48 -36.91 45.20
CA LYS A 141 8.07 -37.45 46.41
C LYS A 141 9.28 -36.60 46.83
N ILE A 142 9.14 -36.01 48.02
CA ILE A 142 10.15 -35.30 48.79
C ILE A 142 11.12 -36.33 49.35
N LYS A 143 12.43 -36.14 49.20
CA LYS A 143 13.42 -36.43 50.24
C LYS A 143 14.65 -35.51 50.08
N ALA A 144 14.97 -34.88 51.19
CA ALA A 144 16.18 -34.08 51.38
C ALA A 144 17.43 -34.98 51.43
N ASP A 145 18.57 -34.48 50.96
CA ASP A 145 19.73 -34.18 51.76
C ASP A 145 21.00 -33.91 50.95
N SER A 146 21.75 -32.97 51.50
CA SER A 146 23.19 -32.80 51.48
C SER A 146 23.89 -32.06 50.31
N ILE A 147 24.21 -30.90 50.63
CA ILE A 147 25.27 -30.01 50.18
C ILE A 147 26.62 -30.73 49.97
N LYS A 148 27.29 -30.49 48.85
CA LYS A 148 28.74 -30.28 48.81
C LYS A 148 29.16 -29.38 47.63
N VAL A 149 29.79 -28.28 48.00
CA VAL A 149 30.53 -27.31 47.21
C VAL A 149 31.94 -27.83 46.98
N GLN A 150 32.51 -27.65 45.78
CA GLN A 150 33.82 -27.07 45.50
C GLN A 150 34.36 -27.42 44.09
N PRO A 151 35.47 -26.81 43.62
CA PRO A 151 35.48 -25.83 42.55
C PRO A 151 36.40 -26.24 41.37
N PRO A 152 36.87 -25.30 40.50
CA PRO A 152 37.25 -25.58 39.10
C PRO A 152 38.76 -25.85 38.92
N LEU A 153 39.16 -26.54 37.84
CA LEU A 153 40.53 -26.57 37.30
C LEU A 153 40.48 -26.76 35.77
N LEU A 154 40.92 -25.76 35.05
CA LEU A 154 42.12 -25.52 34.26
C LEU A 154 42.52 -26.55 33.18
N ILE A 155 42.44 -26.08 31.94
CA ILE A 155 43.41 -26.16 30.81
C ILE A 155 44.15 -27.47 30.56
N GLU A 156 44.02 -27.99 29.34
CA GLU A 156 45.19 -28.38 28.55
C GLU A 156 44.90 -28.47 27.05
N GLN A 157 45.94 -28.13 26.27
CA GLN A 157 45.96 -27.90 24.82
C GLN A 157 46.45 -29.14 24.07
N GLN A 158 45.94 -29.25 22.80
CA GLN A 158 46.59 -29.73 21.58
C GLN A 158 46.99 -31.25 21.45
N PRO A 159 47.29 -31.76 20.22
CA PRO A 159 47.58 -31.10 18.94
C PRO A 159 47.02 -31.75 17.62
N ASP A 160 47.16 -30.97 16.59
CA ASP A 160 47.26 -31.19 15.15
C ASP A 160 47.36 -32.62 14.51
N LYS A 161 46.69 -32.80 13.39
CA LYS A 161 47.27 -33.49 12.23
C LYS A 161 46.81 -32.89 10.88
N LYS A 162 47.82 -32.43 10.21
CA LYS A 162 48.09 -31.95 8.87
C LYS A 162 47.59 -32.83 7.70
N GLN A 163 47.36 -32.11 6.61
CA GLN A 163 47.79 -32.25 5.20
C GLN A 163 46.70 -32.74 4.25
N LYS A 164 46.52 -32.14 3.05
CA LYS A 164 47.48 -31.76 1.98
C LYS A 164 46.93 -30.69 1.06
N ARG A 165 47.79 -29.73 0.76
CA ARG A 165 47.69 -28.75 -0.34
C ARG A 165 47.87 -29.45 -1.70
N LYS A 166 47.16 -28.96 -2.73
CA LYS A 166 47.76 -28.82 -4.06
C LYS A 166 47.39 -27.46 -4.64
N LEU A 167 48.43 -26.66 -4.83
CA LEU A 167 48.45 -25.45 -5.64
C LEU A 167 48.52 -25.81 -7.12
N SER A 168 47.88 -25.06 -7.97
CA SER A 168 48.51 -24.62 -9.21
C SER A 168 47.93 -23.24 -9.60
N ALA A 169 48.86 -22.38 -9.97
CA ALA A 169 48.67 -20.94 -10.21
C ALA A 169 48.34 -20.66 -11.68
N LYS A 170 47.79 -19.46 -11.87
CA LYS A 170 47.99 -18.45 -12.94
C LYS A 170 46.75 -18.07 -13.70
N GLY A 171 46.55 -16.78 -13.74
CA GLY A 171 45.93 -16.03 -14.81
C GLY A 171 45.02 -14.89 -14.29
N GLU A 172 45.62 -13.72 -14.09
CA GLU A 172 44.88 -12.45 -14.00
C GLU A 172 44.13 -12.21 -15.32
N GLN A 173 42.85 -11.93 -15.21
CA GLN A 173 42.15 -11.03 -16.13
C GLN A 173 40.87 -10.52 -15.43
N ASP A 174 40.81 -9.20 -15.34
CA ASP A 174 39.64 -8.45 -14.92
C ASP A 174 38.43 -8.80 -15.79
N ASP A 175 37.36 -9.26 -15.17
CA ASP A 175 36.03 -9.24 -15.80
C ASP A 175 34.96 -8.83 -14.80
N ILE A 176 34.43 -7.65 -15.07
CA ILE A 176 33.20 -7.11 -14.49
C ILE A 176 32.04 -7.91 -15.10
N SER A 177 31.65 -8.99 -14.45
CA SER A 177 30.37 -9.67 -14.73
C SER A 177 30.02 -10.63 -13.59
N SER A 178 29.45 -10.10 -12.52
CA SER A 178 28.81 -10.92 -11.50
C SER A 178 27.63 -10.20 -10.88
N LEU A 179 26.56 -10.00 -11.68
CA LEU A 179 25.24 -9.61 -11.22
C LEU A 179 24.13 -10.42 -11.93
N ASP A 180 24.46 -11.59 -12.44
CA ASP A 180 23.49 -12.48 -13.09
C ASP A 180 23.59 -13.90 -12.55
N ASP A 181 23.46 -14.07 -11.24
CA ASP A 181 23.20 -15.41 -10.72
C ASP A 181 22.37 -15.28 -9.44
N GLU A 182 21.26 -16.01 -9.43
CA GLU A 182 20.30 -16.27 -8.35
C GLU A 182 18.93 -15.57 -8.44
N ILE A 183 18.23 -15.76 -9.56
CA ILE A 183 16.77 -15.92 -9.53
C ILE A 183 16.41 -17.16 -10.37
N PHE A 184 16.99 -18.29 -10.06
CA PHE A 184 16.36 -19.57 -10.30
C PHE A 184 15.70 -20.00 -8.98
N LEU A 185 14.41 -19.73 -8.84
CA LEU A 185 13.57 -20.47 -7.92
C LEU A 185 13.59 -21.92 -8.40
N ASP A 186 14.36 -22.75 -7.73
CA ASP A 186 14.23 -24.19 -7.79
C ASP A 186 12.79 -24.56 -7.45
N ALA A 187 11.99 -24.73 -8.48
CA ALA A 187 10.79 -25.53 -8.39
C ALA A 187 11.22 -27.00 -8.44
N GLU A 188 11.87 -27.49 -7.38
CA GLU A 188 11.93 -28.92 -7.15
C GLU A 188 10.49 -29.43 -7.10
N GLY A 189 10.14 -30.22 -8.09
CA GLY A 189 8.87 -30.91 -8.19
C GLY A 189 8.72 -31.93 -7.07
N ASP A 190 8.23 -31.48 -5.93
CA ASP A 190 7.56 -32.37 -5.00
C ASP A 190 6.23 -32.80 -5.65
N GLU A 191 6.14 -34.06 -6.03
CA GLU A 191 4.84 -34.68 -6.34
C GLU A 191 3.88 -34.38 -5.17
N PRO A 192 2.75 -33.70 -5.38
CA PRO A 192 1.84 -33.42 -4.27
C PRO A 192 1.04 -34.67 -3.93
N THR A 193 1.62 -35.50 -3.11
CA THR A 193 0.86 -36.50 -2.36
C THR A 193 0.15 -35.78 -1.20
N GLY A 194 -1.07 -35.36 -1.42
CA GLY A 194 -1.92 -34.73 -0.41
C GLY A 194 -2.17 -33.24 -0.66
N GLN A 195 -3.39 -32.81 -0.39
CA GLN A 195 -3.80 -31.41 -0.44
C GLN A 195 -2.87 -30.57 0.44
N ASN A 196 -2.09 -29.67 -0.16
CA ASN A 196 -1.25 -28.76 0.60
C ASN A 196 -2.13 -27.59 1.13
N ILE A 197 -3.05 -27.92 2.05
CA ILE A 197 -3.94 -26.96 2.70
C ILE A 197 -3.08 -26.05 3.57
N GLN A 198 -3.01 -24.78 3.23
CA GLN A 198 -2.46 -23.77 4.13
C GLN A 198 -3.52 -23.43 5.19
N GLU A 199 -3.44 -24.07 6.35
CA GLU A 199 -4.33 -23.73 7.45
C GLU A 199 -4.09 -22.30 7.93
N GLY A 200 -5.17 -21.56 8.19
CA GLY A 200 -5.13 -20.28 8.90
C GLY A 200 -4.72 -20.47 10.37
N SER A 201 -4.71 -19.40 11.11
CA SER A 201 -4.43 -19.38 12.55
C SER A 201 -5.59 -18.78 13.35
N ASP A 202 -5.46 -18.67 14.67
CA ASP A 202 -6.48 -18.06 15.50
C ASP A 202 -6.52 -16.56 15.32
N LEU A 203 -7.64 -16.02 14.85
CA LEU A 203 -7.96 -14.61 14.92
C LEU A 203 -8.65 -14.33 16.26
N VAL A 204 -8.12 -13.37 17.00
CA VAL A 204 -8.68 -12.95 18.29
C VAL A 204 -9.25 -11.55 18.14
N LEU A 205 -10.54 -11.41 18.40
CA LEU A 205 -11.21 -10.14 18.60
C LEU A 205 -11.23 -9.83 20.09
N MET A 206 -10.64 -8.68 20.47
CA MET A 206 -10.53 -8.24 21.85
C MET A 206 -11.26 -6.92 22.05
N SER A 207 -12.11 -6.85 23.06
CA SER A 207 -12.65 -5.59 23.57
C SER A 207 -11.62 -4.95 24.50
N LEU A 208 -11.19 -3.73 24.19
CA LEU A 208 -10.15 -3.02 24.94
C LEU A 208 -10.63 -2.54 26.31
N SER A 209 -11.94 -2.34 26.49
CA SER A 209 -12.51 -1.82 27.75
C SER A 209 -12.56 -2.86 28.87
N ASN A 210 -12.82 -4.14 28.53
CA ASN A 210 -13.03 -5.22 29.51
C ASN A 210 -12.15 -6.45 29.27
N ASN A 211 -11.26 -6.40 28.29
CA ASN A 211 -10.36 -7.50 27.88
C ASN A 211 -11.09 -8.79 27.45
N LYS A 212 -12.41 -8.73 27.17
CA LYS A 212 -13.14 -9.90 26.65
C LYS A 212 -12.61 -10.26 25.26
N GLN A 213 -12.37 -11.54 25.05
CA GLN A 213 -11.87 -12.08 23.79
C GLN A 213 -12.85 -13.06 23.15
N THR A 214 -12.96 -12.97 21.83
CA THR A 214 -13.66 -13.95 20.99
C THR A 214 -12.64 -14.49 19.99
N VAL A 215 -12.55 -15.81 19.84
CA VAL A 215 -11.55 -16.46 18.99
C VAL A 215 -12.23 -17.11 17.79
N PHE A 216 -11.70 -16.83 16.60
CA PHE A 216 -12.12 -17.42 15.33
C PHE A 216 -10.96 -18.28 14.80
N PRO A 217 -11.07 -19.62 14.87
CA PRO A 217 -9.98 -20.51 14.48
C PRO A 217 -9.86 -20.62 12.95
N PHE A 218 -8.67 -20.98 12.48
CA PHE A 218 -8.35 -21.21 11.06
C PHE A 218 -8.54 -19.98 10.16
N THR A 219 -8.42 -18.78 10.70
CA THR A 219 -8.51 -17.54 9.91
C THR A 219 -7.23 -17.33 9.10
N SER A 220 -7.37 -17.08 7.80
CA SER A 220 -6.28 -16.76 6.88
C SER A 220 -6.12 -15.24 6.74
N GLU A 221 -7.22 -14.54 6.52
CA GLU A 221 -7.28 -13.08 6.35
C GLU A 221 -8.47 -12.49 7.07
N TYR A 222 -8.37 -11.19 7.41
CA TYR A 222 -9.45 -10.46 8.08
C TYR A 222 -9.41 -8.97 7.77
N TYR A 223 -10.58 -8.32 7.79
CA TYR A 223 -10.77 -6.91 7.42
C TYR A 223 -11.84 -6.27 8.30
N TRP A 224 -11.58 -5.02 8.72
CA TRP A 224 -12.58 -4.20 9.39
C TRP A 224 -13.37 -3.36 8.39
N SER A 225 -14.66 -3.16 8.67
CA SER A 225 -15.34 -1.97 8.17
C SER A 225 -14.79 -0.73 8.89
N ASP A 226 -14.70 0.42 8.21
CA ASP A 226 -14.13 1.64 8.80
C ASP A 226 -14.83 2.02 10.09
N ASN A 227 -16.15 1.87 10.15
CA ASN A 227 -17.00 2.13 11.32
C ASN A 227 -16.94 1.06 12.43
N GLY A 228 -16.14 0.00 12.29
CA GLY A 228 -15.96 -1.05 13.27
C GLY A 228 -17.16 -1.97 13.52
N LYS A 229 -18.23 -1.87 12.74
CA LYS A 229 -19.44 -2.69 12.92
C LYS A 229 -19.28 -4.12 12.43
N LEU A 230 -18.46 -4.31 11.40
CA LEU A 230 -18.22 -5.61 10.78
C LEU A 230 -16.73 -5.98 10.82
N LEU A 231 -16.44 -7.22 11.20
CA LEU A 231 -15.15 -7.86 11.01
C LEU A 231 -15.33 -9.00 10.00
N LEU A 232 -14.90 -8.77 8.77
CA LEU A 232 -14.90 -9.76 7.69
C LEU A 232 -13.70 -10.67 7.86
N MET A 233 -13.89 -11.98 7.65
CA MET A 233 -12.81 -12.96 7.77
C MET A 233 -12.95 -14.08 6.75
N GLU A 234 -11.82 -14.56 6.29
CA GLU A 234 -11.66 -15.81 5.56
C GLU A 234 -11.19 -16.88 6.53
N SER A 235 -11.85 -18.04 6.52
CA SER A 235 -11.44 -19.20 7.29
C SER A 235 -11.11 -20.37 6.37
N SER A 236 -9.94 -20.96 6.55
CA SER A 236 -9.43 -22.05 5.74
C SER A 236 -10.06 -23.42 6.08
N ALA A 237 -9.88 -24.39 5.19
CA ALA A 237 -10.08 -25.79 5.52
C ALA A 237 -9.07 -26.26 6.60
N SER A 238 -9.27 -27.44 7.17
CA SER A 238 -8.33 -28.04 8.13
C SER A 238 -7.69 -29.31 7.58
N LYS A 239 -6.39 -29.46 7.82
CA LYS A 239 -5.63 -30.67 7.48
C LYS A 239 -6.14 -31.91 8.23
N ASN A 240 -6.57 -31.71 9.48
CA ASN A 240 -6.97 -32.76 10.37
C ASN A 240 -8.48 -33.07 10.35
N ASN A 241 -9.29 -32.17 9.75
CA ASN A 241 -10.73 -32.32 9.63
C ASN A 241 -11.21 -32.11 8.20
N LYS A 242 -11.32 -33.17 7.43
CA LYS A 242 -11.76 -33.14 6.02
C LYS A 242 -13.19 -32.62 5.81
N GLN A 243 -14.02 -32.62 6.88
CA GLN A 243 -15.39 -32.10 6.81
C GLN A 243 -15.42 -30.57 6.90
N ARG A 244 -14.36 -29.94 7.43
CA ARG A 244 -14.27 -28.49 7.52
C ARG A 244 -14.02 -27.89 6.14
N LYS A 245 -15.00 -27.16 5.65
CA LYS A 245 -14.91 -26.40 4.41
C LYS A 245 -14.38 -24.99 4.69
N PRO A 246 -13.59 -24.41 3.79
CA PRO A 246 -13.25 -22.99 3.87
C PRO A 246 -14.51 -22.14 3.76
N LEU A 247 -14.48 -20.95 4.35
CA LEU A 247 -15.63 -20.06 4.35
C LEU A 247 -15.22 -18.59 4.43
N VAL A 248 -16.12 -17.73 3.97
CA VAL A 248 -16.09 -16.29 4.20
C VAL A 248 -17.21 -15.95 5.18
N ALA A 249 -16.90 -15.24 6.25
CA ALA A 249 -17.85 -14.87 7.30
C ALA A 249 -17.65 -13.44 7.78
N ILE A 250 -18.69 -12.87 8.39
CA ILE A 250 -18.63 -11.59 9.10
C ILE A 250 -19.01 -11.78 10.55
N TRP A 251 -18.29 -11.09 11.41
CA TRP A 251 -18.69 -10.89 12.80
C TRP A 251 -19.33 -9.52 12.95
N ARG A 252 -20.55 -9.47 13.44
CA ARG A 252 -21.27 -8.25 13.78
C ARG A 252 -20.94 -7.86 15.21
N THR A 253 -20.17 -6.80 15.39
CA THR A 253 -19.62 -6.43 16.70
C THR A 253 -20.70 -6.04 17.72
N LEU A 254 -21.75 -5.33 17.28
CA LEU A 254 -22.82 -4.89 18.16
C LEU A 254 -23.79 -6.02 18.54
N GLU A 255 -23.99 -6.97 17.63
CA GLU A 255 -24.92 -8.09 17.80
C GLU A 255 -24.25 -9.32 18.42
N ASN A 256 -22.90 -9.33 18.50
CA ASN A 256 -22.09 -10.50 18.88
C ASN A 256 -22.48 -11.76 18.09
N ARG A 257 -22.67 -11.64 16.78
CA ARG A 257 -23.16 -12.70 15.89
C ARG A 257 -22.21 -12.92 14.73
N LEU A 258 -21.98 -14.20 14.41
CA LEU A 258 -21.25 -14.65 13.24
C LEU A 258 -22.23 -15.03 12.14
N ASP A 259 -22.12 -14.40 10.98
CA ASP A 259 -22.88 -14.73 9.78
C ASP A 259 -21.93 -15.29 8.71
N THR A 260 -22.28 -16.45 8.13
CA THR A 260 -21.50 -17.03 7.04
C THR A 260 -21.99 -16.50 5.71
N LEU A 261 -21.13 -15.81 4.97
CA LEU A 261 -21.45 -15.23 3.66
C LEU A 261 -21.32 -16.25 2.53
N LEU A 262 -20.27 -17.08 2.59
CA LEU A 262 -20.03 -18.13 1.59
C LEU A 262 -19.38 -19.34 2.25
N LEU A 263 -19.92 -20.53 2.00
CA LEU A 263 -19.39 -21.81 2.48
C LEU A 263 -18.86 -22.63 1.31
N GLY A 264 -17.61 -23.09 1.43
CA GLY A 264 -16.91 -23.86 0.41
C GLY A 264 -16.37 -22.99 -0.73
N GLY A 265 -15.31 -23.44 -1.30
CA GLY A 265 -14.53 -22.81 -2.37
C GLY A 265 -13.10 -23.35 -2.35
N ASN A 266 -12.35 -23.09 -3.40
CA ASN A 266 -10.95 -23.51 -3.50
C ASN A 266 -9.99 -22.38 -3.13
N ASP A 267 -10.36 -21.13 -3.46
CA ASP A 267 -9.56 -19.96 -3.20
C ASP A 267 -10.42 -18.69 -3.11
N PHE A 268 -10.04 -17.77 -2.22
CA PHE A 268 -10.69 -16.48 -2.03
C PHE A 268 -9.67 -15.36 -2.08
N LYS A 269 -10.02 -14.24 -2.70
CA LYS A 269 -9.12 -13.08 -2.87
C LYS A 269 -9.89 -11.77 -2.94
N GLY A 270 -9.17 -10.68 -2.78
CA GLY A 270 -9.65 -9.34 -3.11
C GLY A 270 -10.88 -8.91 -2.32
N PHE A 271 -10.82 -9.07 -1.01
CA PHE A 271 -11.91 -8.65 -0.12
C PHE A 271 -12.01 -7.14 -0.03
N THR A 272 -13.23 -6.61 -0.12
CA THR A 272 -13.54 -5.20 0.07
C THR A 272 -14.86 -5.01 0.80
N ILE A 273 -14.93 -3.95 1.58
CA ILE A 273 -16.13 -3.50 2.31
C ILE A 273 -16.35 -2.06 1.88
N ASP A 274 -17.59 -1.64 1.65
CA ASP A 274 -17.91 -0.24 1.38
C ASP A 274 -17.72 0.63 2.64
N ASP A 275 -17.63 1.94 2.47
CA ASP A 275 -17.34 2.88 3.56
C ASP A 275 -18.35 2.80 4.72
N ASP A 276 -19.60 2.52 4.42
CA ASP A 276 -20.67 2.42 5.40
C ASP A 276 -20.74 1.06 6.12
N GLY A 277 -20.01 0.06 5.62
CA GLY A 277 -20.04 -1.31 6.14
C GLY A 277 -21.36 -2.03 5.83
N TYR A 278 -22.03 -1.68 4.74
CA TYR A 278 -23.30 -2.28 4.30
C TYR A 278 -23.13 -3.29 3.18
N GLN A 279 -22.03 -3.21 2.44
CA GLN A 279 -21.78 -4.02 1.26
C GLN A 279 -20.40 -4.66 1.36
N ILE A 280 -20.30 -5.88 0.87
CA ILE A 280 -19.04 -6.64 0.81
C ILE A 280 -18.93 -7.26 -0.56
N ALA A 281 -17.75 -7.20 -1.14
CA ALA A 281 -17.44 -7.93 -2.36
C ALA A 281 -16.09 -8.65 -2.21
N PHE A 282 -15.96 -9.78 -2.90
CA PHE A 282 -14.74 -10.57 -2.94
C PHE A 282 -14.72 -11.48 -4.15
N LEU A 283 -13.57 -11.98 -4.50
CA LEU A 283 -13.37 -12.97 -5.56
C LEU A 283 -13.32 -14.36 -4.96
N ALA A 284 -14.04 -15.32 -5.57
CA ALA A 284 -13.94 -16.72 -5.17
C ALA A 284 -13.88 -17.65 -6.38
N GLU A 285 -13.00 -18.62 -6.31
CA GLU A 285 -12.91 -19.74 -7.22
C GLU A 285 -13.49 -20.97 -6.52
N ARG A 286 -14.48 -21.63 -7.13
CA ARG A 286 -15.25 -22.75 -6.55
C ARG A 286 -15.46 -23.93 -7.45
N ASP A 287 -15.36 -23.70 -8.76
CA ASP A 287 -15.90 -24.64 -9.75
C ASP A 287 -14.81 -25.54 -10.36
N SER A 288 -13.53 -25.19 -10.18
CA SER A 288 -12.43 -25.95 -10.75
C SER A 288 -12.12 -27.19 -9.93
N ALA A 289 -11.77 -28.28 -10.61
CA ALA A 289 -11.13 -29.42 -9.95
C ALA A 289 -9.80 -28.96 -9.31
N PHE A 290 -9.41 -29.57 -8.21
CA PHE A 290 -8.22 -29.18 -7.43
C PHE A 290 -6.95 -29.04 -8.27
N LYS A 291 -6.73 -29.96 -9.21
CA LYS A 291 -5.58 -29.98 -10.13
C LYS A 291 -5.87 -29.31 -11.49
N SER A 292 -6.94 -28.54 -11.61
CA SER A 292 -7.24 -27.84 -12.86
C SER A 292 -6.10 -26.85 -13.17
N PRO A 293 -5.51 -26.93 -14.36
CA PRO A 293 -4.44 -26.00 -14.79
C PRO A 293 -4.97 -24.58 -14.99
N GLN A 294 -6.28 -24.40 -15.07
CA GLN A 294 -6.94 -23.13 -15.25
C GLN A 294 -8.06 -22.95 -14.23
N LYS A 295 -8.06 -21.81 -13.56
CA LYS A 295 -9.02 -21.44 -12.53
C LYS A 295 -9.72 -20.15 -12.93
N PHE A 296 -11.02 -20.08 -12.71
CA PHE A 296 -11.83 -18.91 -13.04
C PHE A 296 -12.51 -18.39 -11.79
N TYR A 297 -12.18 -17.16 -11.45
CA TYR A 297 -12.80 -16.47 -10.33
C TYR A 297 -14.13 -15.86 -10.76
N LYS A 298 -15.08 -15.81 -9.80
CA LYS A 298 -16.30 -15.05 -9.89
C LYS A 298 -16.26 -13.93 -8.86
N LEU A 299 -16.91 -12.81 -9.18
CA LEU A 299 -17.14 -11.72 -8.22
C LEU A 299 -18.37 -12.08 -7.38
N TRP A 300 -18.18 -12.18 -6.09
CA TRP A 300 -19.23 -12.42 -5.11
C TRP A 300 -19.57 -11.11 -4.41
N TYR A 301 -20.85 -10.93 -4.14
CA TYR A 301 -21.38 -9.72 -3.55
C TYR A 301 -22.39 -10.07 -2.46
N TRP A 302 -22.34 -9.33 -1.38
CA TRP A 302 -23.27 -9.38 -0.28
C TRP A 302 -23.68 -7.97 0.13
N LYS A 303 -24.96 -7.79 0.44
CA LYS A 303 -25.52 -6.56 0.99
C LYS A 303 -26.15 -6.85 2.34
N ASN A 304 -26.12 -5.89 3.25
CA ASN A 304 -26.73 -6.05 4.57
C ASN A 304 -28.24 -6.33 4.44
N GLY A 305 -28.67 -7.44 5.05
CA GLY A 305 -30.01 -8.00 4.89
C GLY A 305 -30.03 -9.31 4.09
N ASP A 306 -29.02 -9.58 3.27
CA ASP A 306 -28.90 -10.86 2.57
C ASP A 306 -28.43 -11.95 3.54
N SER A 307 -28.96 -13.16 3.37
CA SER A 307 -28.55 -14.32 4.18
C SER A 307 -27.15 -14.83 3.81
N THR A 308 -26.78 -14.75 2.52
CA THR A 308 -25.50 -15.21 1.96
C THR A 308 -25.09 -14.33 0.79
N ALA A 309 -23.80 -14.36 0.43
CA ALA A 309 -23.32 -13.70 -0.77
C ALA A 309 -23.79 -14.45 -2.03
N SER A 310 -24.03 -13.71 -3.11
CA SER A 310 -24.39 -14.21 -4.44
C SER A 310 -23.31 -13.89 -5.46
N ALA A 311 -23.18 -14.72 -6.51
CA ALA A 311 -22.29 -14.41 -7.63
C ALA A 311 -22.86 -13.25 -8.44
N LEU A 312 -22.12 -12.14 -8.51
CA LEU A 312 -22.54 -10.92 -9.20
C LEU A 312 -22.07 -10.89 -10.66
N ALA A 313 -20.84 -11.34 -10.91
CA ALA A 313 -20.25 -11.37 -12.24
C ALA A 313 -19.27 -12.54 -12.39
N ASP A 314 -19.13 -13.00 -13.63
CA ASP A 314 -18.19 -14.01 -14.09
C ASP A 314 -17.74 -13.74 -15.52
N ARG A 315 -16.98 -14.66 -16.13
CA ARG A 315 -16.51 -14.53 -17.53
C ARG A 315 -17.61 -14.53 -18.60
N PHE A 316 -18.84 -14.91 -18.24
CA PHE A 316 -19.99 -14.93 -19.15
C PHE A 316 -20.95 -13.75 -18.93
N THR A 317 -20.64 -12.87 -18.00
CA THR A 317 -21.46 -11.68 -17.73
C THR A 317 -21.56 -10.80 -18.97
N VAL A 318 -22.76 -10.35 -19.28
CA VAL A 318 -23.01 -9.44 -20.40
C VAL A 318 -22.15 -8.18 -20.26
N GLY A 319 -21.43 -7.81 -21.34
CA GLY A 319 -20.45 -6.71 -21.32
C GLY A 319 -19.00 -7.16 -21.11
N MET A 320 -18.78 -8.39 -20.65
CA MET A 320 -17.43 -8.99 -20.60
C MET A 320 -16.93 -9.26 -22.01
N LYS A 321 -15.66 -8.93 -22.29
CA LYS A 321 -15.05 -9.24 -23.59
C LYS A 321 -14.95 -10.76 -23.80
N VAL A 322 -15.15 -11.18 -25.04
CA VAL A 322 -15.00 -12.60 -25.43
C VAL A 322 -13.58 -13.08 -25.09
N ASN A 323 -13.46 -14.27 -24.51
CA ASN A 323 -12.22 -14.86 -24.02
C ASN A 323 -11.50 -14.04 -22.92
N TRP A 324 -12.25 -13.25 -22.18
CA TRP A 324 -11.77 -12.59 -20.98
C TRP A 324 -12.39 -13.21 -19.73
N THR A 325 -11.76 -12.96 -18.58
CA THR A 325 -12.22 -13.42 -17.26
C THR A 325 -11.92 -12.37 -16.21
N ILE A 326 -12.55 -12.50 -15.05
CA ILE A 326 -12.19 -11.72 -13.86
C ILE A 326 -10.78 -12.10 -13.44
N ASN A 327 -9.95 -11.09 -13.16
CA ASN A 327 -8.55 -11.28 -12.78
C ASN A 327 -8.38 -11.17 -11.26
N GLU A 328 -7.83 -12.21 -10.68
CA GLU A 328 -7.55 -12.33 -9.25
C GLU A 328 -6.46 -11.38 -8.72
N ASN A 329 -5.69 -10.75 -9.61
CA ASN A 329 -4.63 -9.81 -9.23
C ASN A 329 -5.13 -8.37 -9.02
N TYR A 330 -6.43 -8.13 -9.17
CA TYR A 330 -7.06 -6.85 -8.89
C TYR A 330 -8.05 -7.00 -7.72
N THR A 331 -7.83 -6.25 -6.65
CA THR A 331 -8.78 -6.20 -5.54
C THR A 331 -9.98 -5.35 -5.93
N PRO A 332 -11.20 -5.89 -5.97
CA PRO A 332 -12.40 -5.10 -6.22
C PRO A 332 -12.51 -3.92 -5.24
N ASN A 333 -13.12 -2.83 -5.66
CA ASN A 333 -13.36 -1.68 -4.78
C ASN A 333 -14.66 -0.97 -5.14
N PHE A 334 -15.37 -0.54 -4.10
CA PHE A 334 -16.59 0.26 -4.28
C PHE A 334 -16.26 1.71 -4.64
N SER A 335 -17.17 2.36 -5.36
CA SER A 335 -17.20 3.83 -5.40
C SER A 335 -17.63 4.38 -4.03
N LYS A 336 -17.37 5.65 -3.78
CA LYS A 336 -17.69 6.32 -2.50
C LYS A 336 -19.16 6.18 -2.09
N SER A 337 -20.06 6.27 -3.06
CA SER A 337 -21.51 6.08 -2.83
C SER A 337 -21.94 4.62 -2.69
N GLY A 338 -21.03 3.66 -2.90
CA GLY A 338 -21.36 2.23 -2.93
C GLY A 338 -22.20 1.80 -4.13
N LYS A 339 -22.43 2.67 -5.13
CA LYS A 339 -23.30 2.35 -6.29
C LYS A 339 -22.57 1.61 -7.41
N ARG A 340 -21.26 1.74 -7.48
CA ARG A 340 -20.41 1.11 -8.46
C ARG A 340 -19.39 0.21 -7.79
N LEU A 341 -19.14 -0.93 -8.39
CA LEU A 341 -18.12 -1.88 -7.98
C LEU A 341 -17.11 -2.07 -9.10
N PHE A 342 -15.88 -1.68 -8.89
CA PHE A 342 -14.79 -1.82 -9.84
C PHE A 342 -14.13 -3.18 -9.67
N LEU A 343 -13.74 -3.78 -10.79
CA LEU A 343 -13.06 -5.08 -10.82
C LEU A 343 -12.04 -5.11 -11.95
N GLY A 344 -11.06 -6.00 -11.81
CA GLY A 344 -10.08 -6.26 -12.85
C GLY A 344 -10.50 -7.41 -13.74
N THR A 345 -10.24 -7.28 -15.02
CA THR A 345 -10.44 -8.32 -16.01
C THR A 345 -9.16 -8.56 -16.82
N ALA A 346 -9.02 -9.72 -17.42
CA ALA A 346 -7.88 -10.02 -18.28
C ALA A 346 -8.25 -11.06 -19.34
N PRO A 347 -7.52 -11.12 -20.48
CA PRO A 347 -7.63 -12.24 -21.41
C PRO A 347 -7.39 -13.57 -20.72
N VAL A 348 -8.14 -14.59 -21.08
CA VAL A 348 -7.92 -15.96 -20.61
C VAL A 348 -6.55 -16.45 -21.12
N LYS A 349 -5.68 -16.85 -20.20
CA LYS A 349 -4.34 -17.34 -20.54
C LYS A 349 -4.43 -18.71 -21.21
N SER A 350 -3.53 -18.98 -22.14
CA SER A 350 -3.37 -20.31 -22.70
C SER A 350 -2.92 -21.30 -21.62
N ILE A 351 -3.40 -22.53 -21.70
CA ILE A 351 -3.01 -23.60 -20.80
C ILE A 351 -1.61 -24.07 -21.21
N ARG A 352 -0.66 -24.10 -20.28
CA ARG A 352 0.65 -24.72 -20.48
C ARG A 352 0.44 -26.23 -20.58
N ASP A 353 1.04 -26.87 -21.58
CA ASP A 353 1.09 -28.32 -21.64
C ASP A 353 1.98 -28.87 -20.54
N THR A 354 1.35 -29.48 -19.53
CA THR A 354 2.05 -30.08 -18.38
C THR A 354 2.49 -31.52 -18.62
N SER A 355 2.17 -32.09 -19.79
CA SER A 355 2.66 -33.43 -20.20
C SER A 355 4.11 -33.42 -20.68
N LEU A 356 4.62 -32.25 -21.08
CA LEU A 356 6.00 -32.07 -21.51
C LEU A 356 6.91 -31.83 -20.30
N VAL A 357 8.00 -32.59 -20.24
CA VAL A 357 9.07 -32.34 -19.26
C VAL A 357 9.85 -31.09 -19.66
N GLU A 358 10.50 -30.44 -18.68
CA GLU A 358 11.19 -29.15 -18.94
C GLU A 358 12.23 -29.23 -20.06
N MET A 359 12.89 -30.37 -20.25
CA MET A 359 13.85 -30.61 -21.31
C MET A 359 13.26 -30.62 -22.72
N ASP A 360 11.95 -30.92 -22.85
CA ASP A 360 11.23 -30.96 -24.13
C ASP A 360 10.56 -29.61 -24.43
N LEU A 361 10.62 -28.66 -23.51
CA LEU A 361 10.11 -27.32 -23.72
C LEU A 361 11.08 -26.50 -24.56
N VAL A 362 10.64 -26.13 -25.75
CA VAL A 362 11.41 -25.22 -26.60
C VAL A 362 11.36 -23.81 -25.99
N LYS A 363 12.53 -23.27 -25.64
CA LYS A 363 12.68 -21.87 -25.20
C LYS A 363 13.06 -21.05 -26.44
N ILE A 364 12.17 -20.17 -26.88
CA ILE A 364 12.41 -19.28 -28.02
C ILE A 364 12.25 -17.85 -27.56
N ASP A 365 13.25 -17.02 -27.77
CA ASP A 365 13.17 -15.57 -27.67
C ASP A 365 12.91 -14.99 -29.05
N VAL A 366 11.75 -14.35 -29.22
CA VAL A 366 11.39 -13.71 -30.48
C VAL A 366 11.71 -12.22 -30.38
N TRP A 367 12.60 -11.77 -31.25
CA TRP A 367 12.96 -10.37 -31.41
C TRP A 367 12.35 -9.86 -32.71
N HIS A 368 11.35 -8.97 -32.58
CA HIS A 368 10.65 -8.45 -33.76
C HIS A 368 10.76 -6.93 -33.80
N TYR A 369 11.05 -6.36 -34.98
CA TYR A 369 11.25 -4.91 -35.15
C TYR A 369 9.97 -4.06 -34.89
N ASN A 370 8.81 -4.67 -34.95
CA ASN A 370 7.52 -4.02 -34.64
C ASN A 370 7.09 -4.19 -33.18
N ASP A 371 7.90 -4.83 -32.34
CA ASP A 371 7.56 -4.97 -30.93
C ASP A 371 7.52 -3.59 -30.27
N ASP A 372 6.44 -3.30 -29.58
CA ASP A 372 6.23 -2.03 -28.86
C ASP A 372 7.18 -1.88 -27.65
N TYR A 373 7.57 -3.01 -27.05
CA TYR A 373 8.62 -3.09 -26.06
C TYR A 373 9.79 -3.95 -26.56
N LEU A 374 11.02 -3.51 -26.33
CA LEU A 374 12.18 -4.35 -26.57
C LEU A 374 12.14 -5.63 -25.74
N GLN A 375 12.64 -6.73 -26.30
CA GLN A 375 12.59 -8.06 -25.69
C GLN A 375 13.17 -8.08 -24.26
N PRO A 376 14.33 -7.46 -23.92
CA PRO A 376 14.81 -7.41 -22.53
C PRO A 376 13.85 -6.70 -21.57
N TYR A 377 13.13 -5.68 -22.04
CA TYR A 377 12.12 -5.02 -21.24
C TYR A 377 10.90 -5.94 -21.00
N GLN A 378 10.48 -6.71 -22.01
CA GLN A 378 9.40 -7.68 -21.89
C GLN A 378 9.76 -8.76 -20.85
N LEU A 379 10.99 -9.33 -20.89
CA LEU A 379 11.45 -10.31 -19.91
C LEU A 379 11.47 -9.75 -18.49
N ARG A 380 12.03 -8.57 -18.30
CA ARG A 380 12.10 -7.93 -16.98
C ARG A 380 10.71 -7.68 -16.37
N ASN A 381 9.72 -7.40 -17.20
CA ASN A 381 8.36 -7.07 -16.74
C ASN A 381 7.38 -8.23 -16.92
N LEU A 382 7.85 -9.43 -17.30
CA LEU A 382 6.99 -10.58 -17.62
C LEU A 382 6.01 -10.92 -16.49
N GLU A 383 6.46 -10.93 -15.26
CA GLU A 383 5.60 -11.24 -14.10
C GLU A 383 4.53 -10.16 -13.91
N GLN A 384 4.88 -8.88 -14.04
CA GLN A 384 3.94 -7.77 -13.96
C GLN A 384 2.90 -7.82 -15.08
N GLU A 385 3.34 -8.12 -16.32
CA GLU A 385 2.44 -8.27 -17.47
C GLU A 385 1.51 -9.49 -17.32
N ASN A 386 2.03 -10.58 -16.78
CA ASN A 386 1.22 -11.76 -16.46
C ASN A 386 0.15 -11.50 -15.40
N ARG A 387 0.33 -10.50 -14.54
CA ARG A 387 -0.62 -10.08 -13.50
C ARG A 387 -1.46 -8.86 -13.93
N ARG A 388 -1.23 -8.32 -15.13
CA ARG A 388 -1.94 -7.13 -15.61
C ARG A 388 -3.44 -7.31 -15.58
N SER A 389 -4.12 -6.31 -15.06
CA SER A 389 -5.58 -6.24 -15.00
C SER A 389 -6.09 -5.01 -15.73
N TYR A 390 -7.23 -5.14 -16.35
CA TYR A 390 -7.93 -4.10 -17.09
C TYR A 390 -9.22 -3.76 -16.36
N LEU A 391 -9.44 -2.50 -16.10
CA LEU A 391 -10.55 -2.02 -15.29
C LEU A 391 -11.89 -2.26 -15.97
N GLY A 392 -12.82 -2.87 -15.24
CA GLY A 392 -14.23 -2.92 -15.54
C GLY A 392 -15.04 -2.35 -14.37
N VAL A 393 -16.27 -1.98 -14.60
CA VAL A 393 -17.19 -1.48 -13.58
C VAL A 393 -18.51 -2.23 -13.65
N PHE A 394 -19.02 -2.62 -12.50
CA PHE A 394 -20.37 -3.14 -12.33
C PHE A 394 -21.23 -2.06 -11.66
N ASP A 395 -22.26 -1.60 -12.36
CA ASP A 395 -23.25 -0.68 -11.80
C ASP A 395 -24.29 -1.50 -11.01
N LEU A 396 -24.32 -1.32 -9.70
CA LEU A 396 -25.16 -2.09 -8.78
C LEU A 396 -26.64 -1.69 -8.83
N GLU A 397 -26.96 -0.48 -9.28
CA GLU A 397 -28.34 -0.06 -9.48
C GLU A 397 -28.92 -0.57 -10.79
N ARG A 398 -28.12 -0.51 -11.87
CA ARG A 398 -28.51 -0.96 -13.23
C ARG A 398 -28.31 -2.44 -13.46
N GLN A 399 -27.60 -3.12 -12.56
CA GLN A 399 -27.21 -4.53 -12.69
C GLN A 399 -26.51 -4.82 -14.02
N SER A 400 -25.57 -3.95 -14.40
CA SER A 400 -24.87 -4.04 -15.68
C SER A 400 -23.37 -3.88 -15.52
N PHE A 401 -22.62 -4.63 -16.30
CA PHE A 401 -21.16 -4.57 -16.37
C PHE A 401 -20.70 -3.80 -17.61
N VAL A 402 -19.70 -2.95 -17.45
CA VAL A 402 -19.05 -2.19 -18.53
C VAL A 402 -17.54 -2.38 -18.46
N GLN A 403 -16.94 -2.82 -19.59
CA GLN A 403 -15.49 -2.87 -19.75
C GLN A 403 -14.95 -1.48 -20.06
N LEU A 404 -14.09 -0.92 -19.19
CA LEU A 404 -13.54 0.42 -19.34
C LEU A 404 -12.16 0.42 -20.00
N ALA A 405 -11.26 -0.46 -19.53
CA ALA A 405 -9.91 -0.62 -20.04
C ALA A 405 -9.76 -1.89 -20.87
N ASP A 406 -8.81 -1.91 -21.79
CA ASP A 406 -8.45 -3.09 -22.59
C ASP A 406 -6.99 -3.02 -23.09
N LEU A 407 -6.61 -3.88 -24.04
CA LEU A 407 -5.26 -3.94 -24.59
C LEU A 407 -4.85 -2.65 -25.30
N ASP A 408 -5.78 -1.96 -25.95
CA ASP A 408 -5.51 -0.71 -26.68
C ASP A 408 -5.52 0.51 -25.76
N LEU A 409 -6.31 0.46 -24.68
CA LEU A 409 -6.41 1.51 -23.67
C LEU A 409 -6.25 0.90 -22.27
N PRO A 410 -5.02 0.53 -21.89
CA PRO A 410 -4.79 -0.25 -20.68
C PRO A 410 -4.91 0.55 -19.37
N GLN A 411 -4.79 1.87 -19.42
CA GLN A 411 -4.80 2.71 -18.24
C GLN A 411 -6.08 3.54 -18.17
N VAL A 412 -6.87 3.32 -17.13
CA VAL A 412 -8.07 4.09 -16.81
C VAL A 412 -8.02 4.55 -15.36
N VAL A 413 -8.27 5.83 -15.14
CA VAL A 413 -8.33 6.48 -13.82
C VAL A 413 -9.75 6.96 -13.59
N THR A 414 -10.32 6.61 -12.46
CA THR A 414 -11.66 7.02 -12.04
C THR A 414 -11.64 8.43 -11.44
N SER A 415 -12.73 9.16 -11.55
CA SER A 415 -12.93 10.46 -10.91
C SER A 415 -13.91 10.38 -9.76
N ASN A 416 -13.88 11.37 -8.88
CA ASN A 416 -14.80 11.51 -7.75
C ASN A 416 -14.95 10.20 -6.96
N GLU A 417 -13.80 9.58 -6.59
CA GLU A 417 -13.77 8.30 -5.85
C GLU A 417 -14.62 7.19 -6.51
N GLY A 418 -14.69 7.19 -7.84
CA GLY A 418 -15.47 6.24 -8.62
C GLY A 418 -16.88 6.67 -8.99
N ASP A 419 -17.40 7.75 -8.40
CA ASP A 419 -18.76 8.24 -8.66
C ASP A 419 -18.85 9.26 -9.80
N GLY A 420 -17.73 9.67 -10.38
CA GLY A 420 -17.71 10.65 -11.45
C GLY A 420 -18.36 10.16 -12.75
N ASN A 421 -18.73 11.13 -13.58
CA ASN A 421 -19.36 10.87 -14.87
C ASN A 421 -18.37 10.84 -16.04
N VAL A 422 -17.10 11.20 -15.79
CA VAL A 422 -16.03 11.17 -16.77
C VAL A 422 -14.81 10.54 -16.13
N PHE A 423 -14.30 9.47 -16.75
CA PHE A 423 -13.04 8.85 -16.37
C PHE A 423 -11.94 9.21 -17.38
N LEU A 424 -10.70 9.09 -16.97
CA LEU A 424 -9.53 9.39 -17.79
C LEU A 424 -8.95 8.10 -18.34
N GLY A 425 -8.89 7.97 -19.65
CA GLY A 425 -8.14 6.93 -20.33
C GLY A 425 -6.82 7.44 -20.86
N MET A 426 -5.75 6.66 -20.74
CA MET A 426 -4.45 6.96 -21.33
C MET A 426 -3.84 5.72 -21.96
N THR A 427 -3.21 5.90 -23.12
CA THR A 427 -2.49 4.83 -23.79
C THR A 427 -1.23 5.35 -24.45
N ASP A 428 -0.17 4.55 -24.35
CA ASP A 428 1.08 4.71 -25.09
C ASP A 428 1.35 3.50 -26.02
N VAL A 429 0.35 2.65 -26.21
CA VAL A 429 0.41 1.48 -27.09
C VAL A 429 0.84 1.91 -28.49
N GLY A 430 1.85 1.22 -29.06
CA GLY A 430 2.45 1.53 -30.35
C GLY A 430 3.46 2.67 -30.34
N LYS A 431 3.82 3.25 -29.15
CA LYS A 431 4.73 4.39 -29.03
C LYS A 431 5.89 4.12 -28.04
N ARG A 432 5.96 2.96 -27.45
CA ARG A 432 6.81 2.66 -26.29
C ARG A 432 8.29 2.49 -26.62
N VAL A 433 8.60 2.11 -27.86
CA VAL A 433 9.99 1.97 -28.33
C VAL A 433 10.77 3.30 -28.16
N ALA A 434 10.13 4.44 -28.37
CA ALA A 434 10.74 5.77 -28.23
C ALA A 434 11.30 6.04 -26.81
N MET A 435 10.80 5.33 -25.78
CA MET A 435 11.27 5.44 -24.40
C MET A 435 12.78 5.18 -24.25
N GLN A 436 13.38 4.43 -25.20
CA GLN A 436 14.80 4.09 -25.16
C GLN A 436 15.73 5.29 -25.38
N TRP A 437 15.24 6.35 -26.04
CA TRP A 437 16.05 7.54 -26.36
C TRP A 437 15.35 8.86 -26.04
N GLU A 438 14.01 8.90 -25.88
CA GLU A 438 13.28 10.14 -25.55
C GLU A 438 13.06 10.33 -24.04
N GLY A 439 13.46 9.34 -23.20
CA GLY A 439 13.28 9.41 -21.76
C GLY A 439 11.82 9.26 -21.29
N GLY A 440 10.87 9.08 -22.20
CA GLY A 440 9.44 8.88 -21.91
C GLY A 440 8.65 8.54 -23.15
N THR A 441 7.37 8.21 -22.96
CA THR A 441 6.44 7.92 -24.06
C THR A 441 5.42 9.02 -24.23
N LYS A 442 5.03 9.31 -25.48
CA LYS A 442 3.85 10.12 -25.76
C LYS A 442 2.59 9.30 -25.53
N ARG A 443 1.53 9.93 -25.06
CA ARG A 443 0.26 9.24 -24.74
C ARG A 443 -0.91 9.86 -25.45
N ASP A 444 -1.86 9.02 -25.87
CA ASP A 444 -3.18 9.48 -26.27
C ASP A 444 -4.07 9.52 -25.02
N VAL A 445 -4.82 10.59 -24.89
CA VAL A 445 -5.65 10.90 -23.73
C VAL A 445 -7.13 10.88 -24.15
N TYR A 446 -7.93 10.13 -23.40
CA TYR A 446 -9.35 9.94 -23.66
C TYR A 446 -10.20 10.34 -22.46
N ALA A 447 -11.35 10.94 -22.73
CA ALA A 447 -12.48 11.00 -21.80
C ALA A 447 -13.32 9.75 -21.98
N ILE A 448 -13.64 9.06 -20.89
CA ILE A 448 -14.42 7.82 -20.88
C ILE A 448 -15.74 8.04 -20.16
N ASP A 449 -16.85 7.64 -20.77
CA ASP A 449 -18.14 7.55 -20.10
C ASP A 449 -18.22 6.22 -19.33
N PRO A 450 -18.30 6.23 -18.00
CA PRO A 450 -18.35 4.99 -17.21
C PRO A 450 -19.65 4.20 -17.38
N LEU A 451 -20.70 4.77 -17.95
CA LEU A 451 -22.00 4.11 -18.11
C LEU A 451 -22.06 3.17 -19.31
N ASN A 452 -21.24 3.42 -20.32
CA ASN A 452 -21.26 2.67 -21.58
C ASN A 452 -19.87 2.35 -22.14
N GLY A 453 -18.80 2.85 -21.49
CA GLY A 453 -17.42 2.65 -21.90
C GLY A 453 -17.00 3.41 -23.16
N SER A 454 -17.81 4.35 -23.67
CA SER A 454 -17.46 5.14 -24.84
C SER A 454 -16.26 6.05 -24.58
N ARG A 455 -15.40 6.21 -25.59
CA ARG A 455 -14.12 6.90 -25.51
C ARG A 455 -14.08 8.08 -26.46
N THR A 456 -13.82 9.27 -25.94
CA THR A 456 -13.62 10.49 -26.75
C THR A 456 -12.17 10.89 -26.67
N LEU A 457 -11.47 10.98 -27.79
CA LEU A 457 -10.09 11.45 -27.86
C LEU A 457 -10.02 12.93 -27.45
N VAL A 458 -9.22 13.25 -26.44
CA VAL A 458 -8.99 14.61 -25.93
C VAL A 458 -7.70 15.18 -26.49
N VAL A 459 -6.60 14.43 -26.35
CA VAL A 459 -5.27 14.84 -26.84
C VAL A 459 -4.58 13.63 -27.45
N LYS A 460 -4.01 13.80 -28.62
CA LYS A 460 -3.14 12.83 -29.28
C LYS A 460 -1.69 13.18 -29.02
N ASP A 461 -0.84 12.18 -28.81
CA ASP A 461 0.62 12.33 -28.70
C ASP A 461 1.07 13.33 -27.62
N LEU A 462 0.39 13.34 -26.48
CA LEU A 462 0.78 14.20 -25.36
C LEU A 462 2.15 13.79 -24.80
N ALA A 463 3.13 14.70 -24.87
CA ALA A 463 4.34 14.60 -24.07
C ALA A 463 4.03 15.19 -22.68
N GLY A 464 3.68 14.32 -21.74
CA GLY A 464 3.24 14.71 -20.40
C GLY A 464 2.24 13.71 -19.79
N MET A 465 1.70 14.07 -18.62
CA MET A 465 0.70 13.30 -17.90
C MET A 465 -0.59 14.10 -17.78
N ALA A 466 -1.69 13.49 -18.21
CA ALA A 466 -3.02 14.02 -17.92
C ALA A 466 -3.53 13.50 -16.56
N GLN A 467 -4.36 14.28 -15.91
CA GLN A 467 -4.98 13.99 -14.63
C GLN A 467 -6.43 14.45 -14.64
N LEU A 468 -7.23 13.93 -13.70
CA LEU A 468 -8.60 14.39 -13.44
C LEU A 468 -8.62 15.42 -12.32
N SER A 469 -9.52 16.38 -12.41
CA SER A 469 -9.92 17.16 -11.25
C SER A 469 -10.65 16.28 -10.23
N PRO A 470 -10.66 16.62 -8.93
CA PRO A 470 -11.25 15.78 -7.88
C PRO A 470 -12.70 15.39 -8.11
N GLU A 471 -13.54 16.29 -8.61
CA GLU A 471 -14.94 16.03 -8.92
C GLU A 471 -15.16 15.47 -10.34
N GLY A 472 -14.07 15.36 -11.13
CA GLY A 472 -14.12 14.83 -12.49
C GLY A 472 -14.70 15.75 -13.54
N LYS A 473 -14.80 17.06 -13.27
CA LYS A 473 -15.30 18.02 -14.27
C LYS A 473 -14.31 18.27 -15.37
N TYR A 474 -13.01 18.25 -15.04
CA TYR A 474 -11.94 18.58 -15.95
C TYR A 474 -10.94 17.46 -16.08
N ILE A 475 -10.44 17.21 -17.31
CA ILE A 475 -9.17 16.57 -17.55
C ILE A 475 -8.16 17.70 -17.71
N PHE A 476 -7.03 17.67 -17.01
CA PHE A 476 -6.01 18.68 -17.14
C PHE A 476 -4.63 18.05 -17.32
N TRP A 477 -3.74 18.78 -17.97
CA TRP A 477 -2.37 18.33 -18.23
C TRP A 477 -1.41 19.51 -18.38
N TYR A 478 -0.15 19.23 -18.15
CA TYR A 478 0.95 20.07 -18.60
C TYR A 478 1.48 19.49 -19.91
N ASP A 479 1.53 20.31 -20.95
CA ASP A 479 2.12 19.97 -22.25
C ASP A 479 3.60 20.39 -22.21
N MET A 480 4.52 19.42 -22.19
CA MET A 480 5.95 19.69 -22.05
C MET A 480 6.52 20.45 -23.24
N VAL A 481 6.00 20.22 -24.44
CA VAL A 481 6.42 20.91 -25.67
C VAL A 481 5.95 22.37 -25.69
N LYS A 482 4.66 22.57 -25.36
CA LYS A 482 4.07 23.92 -25.31
C LYS A 482 4.40 24.67 -24.04
N LYS A 483 4.88 23.98 -22.99
CA LYS A 483 5.26 24.54 -21.68
C LYS A 483 4.13 25.27 -20.96
N HIS A 484 2.89 24.79 -21.16
CA HIS A 484 1.67 25.35 -20.59
C HIS A 484 0.75 24.29 -20.02
N TYR A 485 -0.11 24.71 -19.09
CA TYR A 485 -1.22 23.90 -18.57
C TYR A 485 -2.48 24.09 -19.39
N PHE A 486 -3.13 22.98 -19.66
CA PHE A 486 -4.39 22.89 -20.39
C PHE A 486 -5.44 22.16 -19.58
N THR A 487 -6.70 22.47 -19.85
CA THR A 487 -7.87 21.76 -19.34
C THR A 487 -8.79 21.38 -20.49
N TYR A 488 -9.49 20.28 -20.31
CA TYR A 488 -10.59 19.84 -21.18
C TYR A 488 -11.86 19.74 -20.36
N HIS A 489 -12.94 20.30 -20.85
CA HIS A 489 -14.28 20.19 -20.30
C HIS A 489 -15.32 20.21 -21.43
N GLN A 490 -16.18 19.17 -21.51
CA GLN A 490 -17.29 19.07 -22.47
C GLN A 490 -16.91 19.44 -23.92
N GLY A 491 -15.83 18.87 -24.43
CA GLY A 491 -15.37 19.10 -25.81
C GLY A 491 -14.50 20.33 -26.01
N VAL A 492 -14.29 21.18 -24.99
CA VAL A 492 -13.50 22.40 -25.09
C VAL A 492 -12.15 22.24 -24.41
N ILE A 493 -11.07 22.53 -25.14
CA ILE A 493 -9.71 22.60 -24.60
C ILE A 493 -9.35 24.08 -24.37
N SER A 494 -8.89 24.39 -23.17
CA SER A 494 -8.47 25.76 -22.78
C SER A 494 -7.02 25.78 -22.31
N ASN A 495 -6.21 26.73 -22.82
CA ASN A 495 -4.90 27.01 -22.25
C ASN A 495 -5.09 27.96 -21.05
N VAL A 496 -4.98 27.40 -19.84
CA VAL A 496 -5.28 28.12 -18.59
C VAL A 496 -4.10 28.88 -18.00
N SER A 497 -2.90 28.69 -18.56
CA SER A 497 -1.66 29.33 -18.06
C SER A 497 -1.00 30.29 -19.04
N LYS A 498 -1.58 30.55 -20.21
CA LYS A 498 -0.96 31.32 -21.30
C LYS A 498 -0.52 32.73 -20.93
N SER A 499 -1.16 33.37 -19.96
CA SER A 499 -0.89 34.74 -19.52
C SER A 499 -0.01 34.81 -18.26
N ILE A 500 0.53 33.71 -17.78
CA ILE A 500 1.50 33.69 -16.69
C ILE A 500 2.86 34.14 -17.26
N PRO A 501 3.47 35.19 -16.69
CA PRO A 501 4.73 35.73 -17.23
C PRO A 501 5.97 34.96 -16.81
N THR A 502 5.86 34.10 -15.80
CA THR A 502 6.98 33.29 -15.26
C THR A 502 7.01 31.90 -15.89
N LYS A 503 8.17 31.28 -15.93
CA LYS A 503 8.30 29.88 -16.37
C LYS A 503 7.64 28.96 -15.37
N LEU A 504 6.92 27.95 -15.87
CA LEU A 504 6.20 26.95 -15.08
C LEU A 504 6.96 25.62 -15.00
N TYR A 505 8.17 25.57 -15.49
CA TYR A 505 9.05 24.41 -15.57
C TYR A 505 10.40 24.73 -14.92
N ASP A 506 11.16 23.70 -14.62
CA ASP A 506 12.48 23.83 -14.00
C ASP A 506 13.38 24.72 -14.84
N GLU A 507 13.71 25.90 -14.29
CA GLU A 507 14.49 26.94 -14.96
C GLU A 507 15.98 26.58 -15.03
N GLU A 508 16.45 25.66 -14.22
CA GLU A 508 17.83 25.18 -14.11
C GLU A 508 18.05 23.81 -14.75
N TYR A 509 17.02 23.30 -15.45
CA TYR A 509 17.10 21.98 -16.11
C TYR A 509 18.16 21.97 -17.19
N ASP A 510 19.19 21.12 -17.04
CA ASP A 510 20.38 21.02 -17.89
C ASP A 510 20.47 19.72 -18.71
N MET A 511 19.41 18.91 -18.72
CA MET A 511 19.35 17.68 -19.49
C MET A 511 18.89 17.92 -20.93
N PRO A 512 19.31 17.09 -21.92
CA PRO A 512 18.91 17.23 -23.33
C PRO A 512 17.48 16.72 -23.60
N SER A 513 16.52 17.17 -22.78
CA SER A 513 15.10 16.83 -22.89
C SER A 513 14.24 18.03 -22.44
N ASP A 514 12.91 17.95 -22.64
CA ASP A 514 12.03 19.01 -22.17
C ASP A 514 11.99 19.06 -20.63
N PRO A 515 12.08 20.26 -20.02
CA PRO A 515 12.10 20.42 -18.58
C PRO A 515 10.75 20.05 -17.93
N THR A 516 10.82 19.44 -16.76
CA THR A 516 9.64 19.09 -15.98
C THR A 516 8.96 20.31 -15.38
N PRO A 517 7.62 20.35 -15.27
CA PRO A 517 6.92 21.44 -14.59
C PRO A 517 7.16 21.43 -13.08
N TYR A 518 7.05 22.60 -12.43
CA TYR A 518 7.06 22.68 -10.96
C TYR A 518 5.84 22.01 -10.31
N GLY A 519 4.77 21.80 -11.07
CA GLY A 519 3.68 20.91 -10.74
C GLY A 519 2.40 21.59 -10.27
N LEU A 520 1.41 20.75 -10.06
CA LEU A 520 0.12 21.09 -9.47
C LEU A 520 0.26 21.17 -7.94
N MET A 521 -0.32 22.21 -7.32
CA MET A 521 -0.47 22.28 -5.89
C MET A 521 -1.73 21.51 -5.42
N ARG A 522 -2.91 21.99 -5.81
CA ARG A 522 -4.19 21.40 -5.43
C ARG A 522 -5.35 22.00 -6.24
N TRP A 523 -6.47 21.32 -6.26
CA TRP A 523 -7.75 21.85 -6.74
C TRP A 523 -8.55 22.48 -5.60
N GLU A 524 -9.34 23.50 -5.93
CA GLU A 524 -10.33 24.07 -5.04
C GLU A 524 -11.62 23.23 -5.07
N LYS A 525 -12.35 23.20 -3.98
CA LYS A 525 -13.61 22.47 -3.84
C LYS A 525 -14.55 22.74 -5.02
N ASN A 526 -15.25 21.69 -5.45
CA ASN A 526 -16.13 21.69 -6.63
C ASN A 526 -15.40 21.99 -7.95
N ASP A 527 -14.09 21.73 -8.01
CA ASP A 527 -13.23 22.03 -9.17
C ASP A 527 -13.31 23.52 -9.60
N ALA A 528 -13.55 24.42 -8.64
CA ALA A 528 -13.78 25.84 -8.93
C ALA A 528 -12.52 26.57 -9.43
N ALA A 529 -11.34 26.12 -9.01
CA ALA A 529 -10.05 26.63 -9.46
C ALA A 529 -8.97 25.57 -9.30
N LEU A 530 -7.86 25.73 -10.00
CA LEU A 530 -6.65 24.93 -9.75
C LEU A 530 -5.49 25.83 -9.36
N TYR A 531 -4.62 25.31 -8.50
CA TYR A 531 -3.42 26.00 -8.04
C TYR A 531 -2.19 25.27 -8.54
N ILE A 532 -1.25 26.01 -9.14
CA ILE A 532 0.00 25.48 -9.65
C ILE A 532 1.19 26.25 -9.08
N TYR A 533 2.36 25.66 -9.23
CA TYR A 533 3.62 26.31 -8.86
C TYR A 533 4.34 26.90 -10.07
N ASP A 534 4.98 28.06 -9.88
CA ASP A 534 6.22 28.36 -10.57
C ASP A 534 7.42 28.02 -9.66
N ARG A 535 8.63 28.44 -9.98
CA ARG A 535 9.82 28.15 -9.17
C ARG A 535 9.62 28.52 -7.70
N PHE A 536 9.06 29.66 -7.41
CA PHE A 536 8.97 30.26 -6.08
C PHE A 536 7.55 30.42 -5.57
N ASP A 537 6.62 30.80 -6.46
CA ASP A 537 5.30 31.30 -6.10
C ASP A 537 4.17 30.33 -6.49
N ILE A 538 2.97 30.62 -5.99
CA ILE A 538 1.75 29.84 -6.22
C ILE A 538 0.77 30.68 -7.03
N TRP A 539 0.21 30.06 -8.07
CA TRP A 539 -0.76 30.67 -8.98
C TRP A 539 -2.11 29.99 -8.88
N LYS A 540 -3.20 30.77 -8.76
CA LYS A 540 -4.59 30.33 -8.90
C LYS A 540 -5.05 30.53 -10.33
N LEU A 541 -5.62 29.50 -10.95
CA LEU A 541 -6.10 29.49 -12.33
C LEU A 541 -7.60 29.21 -12.38
N ASP A 542 -8.29 29.86 -13.33
CA ASP A 542 -9.65 29.48 -13.73
C ASP A 542 -9.58 28.30 -14.70
N PRO A 543 -10.14 27.13 -14.36
CA PRO A 543 -10.09 25.95 -15.21
C PRO A 543 -10.84 26.11 -16.54
N ASN A 544 -11.73 27.10 -16.69
CA ASN A 544 -12.37 27.41 -17.98
C ASN A 544 -11.51 28.30 -18.89
N GLY A 545 -10.37 28.82 -18.39
CA GLY A 545 -9.47 29.68 -19.14
C GLY A 545 -10.03 31.08 -19.47
N LYS A 546 -11.14 31.47 -18.84
CA LYS A 546 -11.77 32.79 -19.05
C LYS A 546 -11.22 33.87 -18.11
N GLY A 547 -10.90 33.47 -16.87
CA GLY A 547 -10.30 34.33 -15.86
C GLY A 547 -8.79 34.45 -16.03
N LEU A 548 -8.22 35.59 -15.63
CA LEU A 548 -6.76 35.78 -15.59
C LEU A 548 -6.15 35.02 -14.39
N PRO A 549 -5.00 34.35 -14.56
CA PRO A 549 -4.24 33.78 -13.47
C PRO A 549 -3.93 34.81 -12.37
N LYS A 550 -4.02 34.38 -11.11
CA LYS A 550 -3.72 35.22 -9.94
C LYS A 550 -2.60 34.60 -9.12
N MET A 551 -1.57 35.36 -8.87
CA MET A 551 -0.49 34.97 -7.96
C MET A 551 -0.96 35.16 -6.53
N VAL A 552 -1.12 34.05 -5.78
CA VAL A 552 -1.68 34.09 -4.42
C VAL A 552 -0.63 34.38 -3.35
N THR A 553 0.63 34.24 -3.67
CA THR A 553 1.79 34.55 -2.82
C THR A 553 2.36 35.96 -3.02
N GLY A 554 1.69 36.79 -3.84
CA GLY A 554 2.05 38.19 -4.07
C GLY A 554 3.43 38.43 -4.71
N GLY A 555 4.08 37.40 -5.25
CA GLY A 555 5.45 37.51 -5.80
C GLY A 555 6.54 37.58 -4.72
N TRP A 556 6.19 37.37 -3.49
CA TRP A 556 7.12 37.40 -2.36
C TRP A 556 8.23 36.36 -2.51
N GLY A 557 7.86 35.16 -3.01
CA GLY A 557 8.78 34.07 -3.22
C GLY A 557 9.93 34.45 -4.17
N ARG A 558 9.61 34.91 -5.36
CA ARG A 558 10.60 35.31 -6.38
C ARG A 558 11.45 36.49 -5.91
N LYS A 559 10.83 37.50 -5.28
CA LYS A 559 11.54 38.66 -4.73
C LYS A 559 12.59 38.26 -3.68
N ASN A 560 12.33 37.21 -2.88
CA ASN A 560 13.18 36.79 -1.77
C ASN A 560 13.94 35.48 -2.04
N ASN A 561 13.96 34.96 -3.28
CA ASN A 561 14.56 33.66 -3.66
C ASN A 561 14.09 32.51 -2.78
N THR A 562 12.80 32.49 -2.47
CA THR A 562 12.23 31.57 -1.50
C THR A 562 11.06 30.80 -2.12
N SER A 563 11.14 29.50 -2.18
CA SER A 563 10.09 28.65 -2.70
C SER A 563 9.08 28.27 -1.62
N PHE A 564 7.82 28.21 -2.03
CA PHE A 564 6.69 27.76 -1.22
C PHE A 564 6.11 26.48 -1.77
N ARG A 565 5.89 25.48 -0.90
CA ARG A 565 5.26 24.20 -1.27
C ARG A 565 4.20 23.85 -0.23
N TYR A 566 2.97 23.63 -0.67
CA TYR A 566 1.85 23.26 0.20
C TYR A 566 2.10 21.93 0.89
N ILE A 567 1.75 21.84 2.17
CA ILE A 567 1.77 20.61 2.95
C ILE A 567 0.32 20.20 3.22
N SER A 568 -0.14 19.14 2.55
CA SER A 568 -1.41 18.50 2.89
C SER A 568 -1.21 17.74 4.20
N LEU A 569 -1.92 18.16 5.23
CA LEU A 569 -1.83 17.59 6.59
C LEU A 569 -2.91 16.54 6.85
N ASP A 570 -3.96 16.55 6.04
CA ASP A 570 -5.02 15.56 6.04
C ASP A 570 -4.81 14.61 4.85
N PRO A 571 -4.55 13.32 5.08
CA PRO A 571 -4.40 12.33 4.00
C PRO A 571 -5.66 12.18 3.13
N GLU A 572 -6.83 12.52 3.66
CA GLU A 572 -8.11 12.43 2.97
C GLU A 572 -8.49 13.73 2.23
N GLU A 573 -7.68 14.78 2.36
CA GLU A 573 -7.91 16.05 1.66
C GLU A 573 -7.79 15.87 0.15
N ARG A 574 -8.88 15.95 -0.57
CA ARG A 574 -8.93 15.89 -2.04
C ARG A 574 -8.82 17.26 -2.68
N ASN A 575 -9.35 18.28 -2.04
CA ASN A 575 -9.41 19.66 -2.51
C ASN A 575 -9.31 20.64 -1.34
N ILE A 576 -8.99 21.89 -1.64
CA ILE A 576 -8.89 22.97 -0.67
C ILE A 576 -10.09 23.91 -0.78
N LEU A 577 -10.36 24.65 0.30
CA LEU A 577 -11.38 25.71 0.30
C LEU A 577 -10.79 27.02 -0.20
N SER A 578 -11.63 27.88 -0.82
CA SER A 578 -11.23 29.19 -1.33
C SER A 578 -10.71 30.16 -0.25
N ASN A 579 -11.03 29.89 1.02
CA ASN A 579 -10.62 30.64 2.19
C ASN A 579 -9.80 29.80 3.19
N GLN A 580 -9.17 28.73 2.75
CA GLN A 580 -8.40 27.83 3.63
C GLN A 580 -7.09 28.50 4.07
N LYS A 581 -6.73 28.27 5.34
CA LYS A 581 -5.38 28.59 5.85
C LYS A 581 -4.45 27.45 5.48
N LEU A 582 -3.56 27.71 4.53
CA LEU A 582 -2.56 26.76 4.05
C LEU A 582 -1.34 26.77 4.95
N ILE A 583 -0.74 25.61 5.17
CA ILE A 583 0.61 25.49 5.74
C ILE A 583 1.57 25.19 4.60
N LEU A 584 2.63 26.00 4.50
CA LEU A 584 3.59 25.93 3.42
C LEU A 584 4.96 25.55 3.97
N ARG A 585 5.64 24.63 3.30
CA ARG A 585 7.09 24.44 3.47
C ARG A 585 7.78 25.58 2.75
N VAL A 586 8.81 26.12 3.38
CA VAL A 586 9.58 27.24 2.89
C VAL A 586 11.03 26.81 2.71
N PHE A 587 11.63 27.18 1.59
CA PHE A 587 13.04 26.97 1.34
C PHE A 587 13.63 28.16 0.60
N ASN A 588 14.64 28.79 1.19
CA ASN A 588 15.38 29.89 0.55
C ASN A 588 16.55 29.32 -0.24
N GLU A 589 16.53 29.50 -1.56
CA GLU A 589 17.54 28.92 -2.45
C GLU A 589 18.91 29.59 -2.32
N LYS A 590 18.96 30.85 -1.87
CA LYS A 590 20.20 31.61 -1.74
C LYS A 590 21.00 31.26 -0.49
N ASN A 591 20.34 31.23 0.69
CA ASN A 591 21.00 31.00 1.97
C ASN A 591 20.73 29.60 2.56
N LYS A 592 19.93 28.79 1.84
CA LYS A 592 19.59 27.40 2.19
C LYS A 592 18.79 27.24 3.50
N GLN A 593 18.22 28.32 4.01
CA GLN A 593 17.35 28.24 5.16
C GLN A 593 16.03 27.57 4.81
N ALA A 594 15.53 26.72 5.69
CA ALA A 594 14.25 26.06 5.58
C ALA A 594 13.31 26.43 6.74
N GLY A 595 12.01 26.28 6.55
CA GLY A 595 11.03 26.62 7.57
C GLY A 595 9.61 26.35 7.12
N PHE A 596 8.67 26.97 7.85
CA PHE A 596 7.25 26.92 7.56
C PHE A 596 6.68 28.33 7.46
N ALA A 597 5.62 28.46 6.69
CA ALA A 597 4.78 29.65 6.60
C ALA A 597 3.32 29.26 6.58
N HIS A 598 2.45 30.24 6.76
CA HIS A 598 1.04 30.08 6.43
C HIS A 598 0.60 31.13 5.43
N LEU A 599 -0.45 30.79 4.68
CA LEU A 599 -1.15 31.68 3.76
C LEU A 599 -2.66 31.44 3.91
N HIS A 600 -3.40 32.47 4.26
CA HIS A 600 -4.86 32.40 4.31
C HIS A 600 -5.42 32.86 2.96
N LEU A 601 -5.87 31.90 2.17
CA LEU A 601 -6.37 32.17 0.82
C LEU A 601 -7.53 33.18 0.86
N GLY A 602 -7.50 34.14 -0.06
CA GLY A 602 -8.52 35.18 -0.16
C GLY A 602 -8.39 36.34 0.84
N PHE A 603 -7.54 36.22 1.86
CA PHE A 603 -7.33 37.24 2.89
C PHE A 603 -5.91 37.81 2.86
N ASP A 604 -4.89 36.94 2.85
CA ASP A 604 -3.50 37.37 2.86
C ASP A 604 -3.04 37.76 1.45
N LYS A 605 -2.23 38.80 1.37
CA LYS A 605 -1.59 39.22 0.12
C LYS A 605 -0.27 38.50 -0.13
N GLU A 606 0.37 38.01 0.94
CA GLU A 606 1.66 37.30 0.93
C GLU A 606 1.74 36.31 2.09
N PRO A 607 2.61 35.27 2.00
CA PRO A 607 2.77 34.30 3.07
C PRO A 607 3.38 34.91 4.33
N HIS A 608 2.90 34.47 5.49
CA HIS A 608 3.47 34.81 6.80
C HIS A 608 4.43 33.71 7.26
N LEU A 609 5.71 34.04 7.38
CA LEU A 609 6.74 33.11 7.83
C LEU A 609 6.59 32.85 9.35
N TYR A 610 6.68 31.58 9.75
CA TYR A 610 6.76 31.24 11.18
C TYR A 610 8.20 31.31 11.67
N GLN A 611 9.09 30.52 11.05
CA GLN A 611 10.48 30.44 11.43
C GLN A 611 11.31 29.92 10.26
N LEU A 612 12.48 30.49 10.05
CA LEU A 612 13.50 29.98 9.14
C LEU A 612 14.76 29.64 9.93
N GLY A 613 15.40 28.55 9.59
CA GLY A 613 16.63 28.11 10.24
C GLY A 613 17.55 27.37 9.26
N SER A 614 18.83 27.27 9.65
CA SER A 614 19.85 26.54 8.87
C SER A 614 19.80 25.05 9.20
N TYR A 615 18.67 24.41 8.99
CA TYR A 615 18.43 22.99 9.21
C TYR A 615 17.49 22.42 8.13
N THR A 616 17.53 21.10 7.97
CA THR A 616 16.58 20.39 7.11
C THR A 616 15.37 20.01 7.94
N LEU A 617 14.18 20.33 7.44
CA LEU A 617 12.93 19.96 8.07
C LEU A 617 12.37 18.68 7.44
N GLY A 618 12.06 17.68 8.28
CA GLY A 618 11.36 16.49 7.89
C GLY A 618 9.87 16.71 7.65
N ASN A 619 9.12 15.62 7.58
CA ASN A 619 7.68 15.69 7.35
C ASN A 619 6.95 16.25 8.57
N LEU A 620 6.09 17.23 8.33
CA LEU A 620 5.15 17.76 9.31
C LEU A 620 3.92 16.86 9.37
N ILE A 621 3.53 16.45 10.57
CA ILE A 621 2.26 15.76 10.84
C ILE A 621 1.42 16.59 11.80
N LYS A 622 0.09 16.48 11.69
CA LYS A 622 -0.87 17.22 12.50
C LYS A 622 -1.80 16.24 13.23
N ALA A 623 -2.20 16.57 14.43
CA ALA A 623 -3.26 15.88 15.14
C ALA A 623 -4.62 16.05 14.41
N LYS A 624 -5.43 14.98 14.35
CA LYS A 624 -6.73 14.98 13.66
C LYS A 624 -7.68 16.05 14.25
N ASN A 625 -7.77 16.13 15.57
CA ASN A 625 -8.75 16.94 16.29
C ASN A 625 -8.13 18.12 17.05
N ALA A 626 -6.85 18.42 16.88
CA ALA A 626 -6.17 19.52 17.58
C ALA A 626 -5.20 20.27 16.68
N ASN A 627 -4.89 21.52 17.04
CA ASN A 627 -3.86 22.34 16.38
C ASN A 627 -2.44 22.01 16.94
N ALA A 628 -2.14 20.74 17.05
CA ALA A 628 -0.84 20.24 17.48
C ALA A 628 -0.12 19.64 16.27
N TYR A 629 1.17 19.98 16.15
CA TYR A 629 2.00 19.60 15.01
C TYR A 629 3.32 19.00 15.49
N VAL A 630 3.80 18.01 14.76
CA VAL A 630 5.11 17.39 15.01
C VAL A 630 5.92 17.36 13.71
N TYR A 631 7.19 17.74 13.79
CA TYR A 631 8.15 17.66 12.68
C TYR A 631 9.52 17.22 13.22
N THR A 632 10.39 16.77 12.32
CA THR A 632 11.76 16.34 12.64
C THR A 632 12.77 17.08 11.82
#